data_0b6401d22a6cfe60b5ebc2e275712262
#
_entry.id   0b6401d22a6cfe60b5ebc2e275712262
#
_cell.length_a   1.000
_cell.length_b   1.000
_cell.length_c   1.000
_cell.angle_alpha   90.00
_cell.angle_beta   90.00
_cell.angle_gamma   90.00
#
_symmetry.space_group_name_H-M   'P 1'
#
loop_
_entity.id
_entity.type
_entity.pdbx_description
1 polymer ?
#
loop_
_entity_poly.entity_id
_entity_poly.type
_entity_poly.pdbx_seq_one_letter_code
_entity_poly.pdbx_strand_id
1 'polypeptide(L)'
;MLGGVLQMALWFPWLSRQRQLARIGAWSAQLLNICGVRLQVNGVPPAPEAGPLMLAANHISWLDVFAVNAVVPARFVAKAEVAHWPVAGYLARKAGTVFVSRERSGGTRAKVAQTAQALCDGEVVAIFPEGTTTVGDVVLPFKSSFFQIALDHQAKVMPVLCCYPLADGGLNEQMAYCGDTSFVQSLRAIVAQPQSVVVLDFLPPLAAEGSRRELAAEVRAQLAAKLAESVPMLPVAESGRAQAAAEWSADG
;
A
#
# COMPACT_ATOMS: atom_id res chain seq x y z
N MET A 1 17.65 13.51 4.91
CA MET A 1 17.63 12.22 4.18
C MET A 1 18.90 11.39 4.38
N LEU A 2 20.10 11.89 4.15
CA LEU A 2 21.37 11.14 4.33
C LEU A 2 21.54 10.54 5.74
N GLY A 3 21.16 11.26 6.81
CA GLY A 3 21.23 10.76 8.19
C GLY A 3 20.33 9.56 8.47
N GLY A 4 19.12 9.52 7.87
CA GLY A 4 18.20 8.37 8.02
C GLY A 4 18.70 7.11 7.30
N VAL A 5 19.28 7.27 6.11
CA VAL A 5 19.88 6.16 5.35
C VAL A 5 21.10 5.60 6.11
N LEU A 6 21.93 6.48 6.67
CA LEU A 6 23.11 6.07 7.45
C LEU A 6 22.71 5.36 8.76
N GLN A 7 21.70 5.85 9.46
CA GLN A 7 21.17 5.19 10.66
C GLN A 7 20.55 3.81 10.33
N MET A 8 19.81 3.69 9.22
CA MET A 8 19.29 2.40 8.77
C MET A 8 20.40 1.42 8.37
N ALA A 9 21.50 1.89 7.80
CA ALA A 9 22.61 1.02 7.42
C ALA A 9 23.40 0.49 8.62
N LEU A 10 23.65 1.32 9.63
CA LEU A 10 24.59 1.03 10.72
C LEU A 10 23.97 0.41 11.96
N TRP A 11 22.78 0.86 12.37
CA TRP A 11 22.19 0.49 13.67
C TRP A 11 20.89 -0.31 13.55
N PHE A 12 20.18 -0.20 12.43
CA PHE A 12 18.87 -0.82 12.24
C PHE A 12 18.86 -2.36 12.41
N PRO A 13 19.86 -3.13 11.91
CA PRO A 13 19.86 -4.58 12.08
C PRO A 13 19.98 -5.06 13.53
N TRP A 14 20.51 -4.22 14.41
CA TRP A 14 20.75 -4.56 15.83
C TRP A 14 19.59 -4.15 16.75
N LEU A 15 18.56 -3.47 16.20
CA LEU A 15 17.39 -3.09 16.96
C LEU A 15 16.42 -4.27 17.09
N SER A 16 15.72 -4.33 18.23
CA SER A 16 14.56 -5.23 18.36
C SER A 16 13.51 -4.92 17.29
N ARG A 17 12.72 -5.92 16.89
CA ARG A 17 11.69 -5.76 15.84
C ARG A 17 10.75 -4.60 16.14
N GLN A 18 10.27 -4.46 17.36
CA GLN A 18 9.42 -3.35 17.78
C GLN A 18 10.08 -1.97 17.55
N ARG A 19 11.36 -1.83 17.87
CA ARG A 19 12.12 -0.59 17.63
C ARG A 19 12.32 -0.33 16.13
N GLN A 20 12.50 -1.39 15.32
CA GLN A 20 12.58 -1.26 13.87
C GLN A 20 11.25 -0.73 13.30
N LEU A 21 10.11 -1.29 13.70
CA LEU A 21 8.79 -0.84 13.28
C LEU A 21 8.53 0.61 13.68
N ALA A 22 8.81 0.98 14.94
CA ALA A 22 8.67 2.36 15.39
C ALA A 22 9.52 3.36 14.55
N ARG A 23 10.74 2.97 14.16
CA ARG A 23 11.58 3.80 13.30
C ARG A 23 11.07 3.88 11.87
N ILE A 24 10.54 2.79 11.31
CA ILE A 24 9.89 2.80 10.00
C ILE A 24 8.74 3.79 10.00
N GLY A 25 7.87 3.75 11.02
CA GLY A 25 6.76 4.69 11.17
C GLY A 25 7.22 6.14 11.26
N ALA A 26 8.14 6.43 12.17
CA ALA A 26 8.67 7.79 12.36
C ALA A 26 9.34 8.34 11.09
N TRP A 27 10.14 7.52 10.39
CA TRP A 27 10.78 7.92 9.14
C TRP A 27 9.77 8.13 8.02
N SER A 28 8.74 7.29 7.94
CA SER A 28 7.64 7.44 6.97
C SER A 28 6.88 8.74 7.16
N ALA A 29 6.53 9.07 8.41
CA ALA A 29 5.90 10.34 8.76
C ALA A 29 6.81 11.54 8.41
N GLN A 30 8.11 11.43 8.70
CA GLN A 30 9.07 12.47 8.33
C GLN A 30 9.18 12.65 6.82
N LEU A 31 9.16 11.58 6.03
CA LEU A 31 9.20 11.66 4.57
C LEU A 31 7.97 12.38 4.02
N LEU A 32 6.76 12.05 4.48
CA LEU A 32 5.54 12.75 4.08
C LEU A 32 5.64 14.25 4.38
N ASN A 33 6.13 14.60 5.57
CA ASN A 33 6.31 16.01 5.96
C ASN A 33 7.34 16.73 5.07
N ILE A 34 8.46 16.08 4.72
CA ILE A 34 9.47 16.64 3.78
C ILE A 34 8.86 16.85 2.39
N CYS A 35 7.96 15.97 1.95
CA CYS A 35 7.23 16.11 0.70
C CYS A 35 6.07 17.11 0.76
N GLY A 36 5.84 17.79 1.90
CA GLY A 36 4.72 18.72 2.05
C GLY A 36 3.35 18.03 2.13
N VAL A 37 3.33 16.73 2.47
CA VAL A 37 2.10 15.93 2.53
C VAL A 37 1.64 15.74 3.96
N ARG A 38 0.45 16.26 4.28
CA ARG A 38 -0.20 16.06 5.56
C ARG A 38 -0.98 14.75 5.56
N LEU A 39 -0.77 13.92 6.56
CA LEU A 39 -1.51 12.69 6.78
C LEU A 39 -2.76 12.95 7.62
N GLN A 40 -3.90 12.50 7.13
CA GLN A 40 -5.17 12.44 7.85
C GLN A 40 -5.61 10.99 7.98
N VAL A 41 -6.10 10.60 9.15
CA VAL A 41 -6.52 9.23 9.44
C VAL A 41 -7.96 9.25 9.92
N ASN A 42 -8.80 8.45 9.28
CA ASN A 42 -10.19 8.21 9.67
C ASN A 42 -10.36 6.73 10.04
N GLY A 43 -11.39 6.43 10.81
CA GLY A 43 -11.61 5.08 11.33
C GLY A 43 -10.65 4.75 12.48
N VAL A 44 -10.51 3.45 12.77
CA VAL A 44 -9.69 2.97 13.89
C VAL A 44 -8.57 2.10 13.33
N PRO A 45 -7.32 2.60 13.31
CA PRO A 45 -6.17 1.78 12.97
C PRO A 45 -6.05 0.56 13.89
N PRO A 46 -5.50 -0.56 13.43
CA PRO A 46 -5.38 -1.76 14.24
C PRO A 46 -4.43 -1.53 15.42
N ALA A 47 -4.81 -2.08 16.58
CA ALA A 47 -3.93 -2.11 17.73
C ALA A 47 -2.72 -3.06 17.46
N PRO A 48 -1.56 -2.82 18.07
CA PRO A 48 -0.37 -3.66 17.89
C PRO A 48 -0.61 -5.14 18.22
N GLU A 49 -1.56 -5.44 19.12
CA GLU A 49 -1.91 -6.79 19.56
C GLU A 49 -3.13 -7.39 18.83
N ALA A 50 -3.52 -6.82 17.70
CA ALA A 50 -4.75 -7.26 16.98
C ALA A 50 -4.70 -8.70 16.44
N GLY A 51 -3.57 -9.39 16.58
CA GLY A 51 -3.32 -10.73 16.03
C GLY A 51 -2.92 -10.69 14.55
N PRO A 52 -2.92 -11.83 13.86
CA PRO A 52 -2.61 -11.89 12.44
C PRO A 52 -3.54 -10.97 11.64
N LEU A 53 -2.96 -9.97 10.97
CA LEU A 53 -3.71 -8.95 10.25
C LEU A 53 -3.09 -8.64 8.91
N MET A 54 -3.92 -8.59 7.87
CA MET A 54 -3.58 -8.13 6.54
C MET A 54 -4.29 -6.80 6.24
N LEU A 55 -3.55 -5.76 5.90
CA LEU A 55 -4.10 -4.54 5.32
C LEU A 55 -4.21 -4.72 3.82
N ALA A 56 -5.38 -4.44 3.24
CA ALA A 56 -5.59 -4.46 1.80
C ALA A 56 -6.04 -3.06 1.35
N ALA A 57 -5.16 -2.37 0.62
CA ALA A 57 -5.39 -0.98 0.22
C ALA A 57 -5.48 -0.83 -1.30
N ASN A 58 -6.25 0.17 -1.78
CA ASN A 58 -6.11 0.66 -3.16
C ASN A 58 -4.74 1.35 -3.33
N HIS A 59 -4.33 1.59 -4.57
CA HIS A 59 -2.99 2.10 -4.84
C HIS A 59 -3.01 3.27 -5.84
N ILE A 60 -2.50 4.42 -5.40
CA ILE A 60 -2.48 5.66 -6.17
C ILE A 60 -1.04 6.12 -6.38
N SER A 61 -0.23 6.07 -5.32
CA SER A 61 1.09 6.68 -5.27
C SER A 61 2.10 5.81 -4.55
N TRP A 62 3.36 5.96 -4.89
CA TRP A 62 4.44 5.40 -4.06
C TRP A 62 4.42 5.93 -2.62
N LEU A 63 3.77 7.08 -2.37
CA LEU A 63 3.57 7.64 -1.03
C LEU A 63 2.62 6.81 -0.16
N ASP A 64 1.74 6.00 -0.74
CA ASP A 64 0.78 5.17 0.02
C ASP A 64 1.50 4.24 0.99
N VAL A 65 2.64 3.68 0.57
CA VAL A 65 3.49 2.84 1.42
C VAL A 65 3.94 3.60 2.67
N PHE A 66 4.31 4.87 2.51
CA PHE A 66 4.76 5.70 3.62
C PHE A 66 3.59 6.21 4.46
N ALA A 67 2.46 6.52 3.83
CA ALA A 67 1.26 6.91 4.55
C ALA A 67 0.76 5.79 5.48
N VAL A 68 0.64 4.57 4.96
CA VAL A 68 0.26 3.40 5.77
C VAL A 68 1.30 3.13 6.86
N ASN A 69 2.60 3.10 6.54
CA ASN A 69 3.66 2.86 7.52
C ASN A 69 3.76 3.94 8.61
N ALA A 70 3.37 5.17 8.32
CA ALA A 70 3.35 6.24 9.33
C ALA A 70 2.30 6.00 10.42
N VAL A 71 1.24 5.24 10.11
CA VAL A 71 0.15 4.90 11.04
C VAL A 71 0.34 3.49 11.60
N VAL A 72 0.50 2.52 10.69
CA VAL A 72 0.63 1.10 11.01
C VAL A 72 1.85 0.56 10.28
N PRO A 73 3.01 0.49 10.95
CA PRO A 73 4.20 -0.10 10.36
C PRO A 73 3.93 -1.55 9.95
N ALA A 74 3.95 -1.82 8.66
CA ALA A 74 3.58 -3.10 8.08
C ALA A 74 4.69 -3.67 7.18
N ARG A 75 4.67 -4.98 6.98
CA ARG A 75 5.48 -5.67 5.99
C ARG A 75 4.75 -5.67 4.65
N PHE A 76 5.23 -4.91 3.69
CA PHE A 76 4.61 -4.82 2.36
C PHE A 76 4.97 -6.01 1.48
N VAL A 77 4.04 -6.37 0.61
CA VAL A 77 4.28 -7.26 -0.53
C VAL A 77 4.36 -6.40 -1.79
N ALA A 78 5.48 -6.45 -2.49
CA ALA A 78 5.73 -5.63 -3.68
C ALA A 78 6.21 -6.47 -4.86
N LYS A 79 6.13 -5.91 -6.08
CA LYS A 79 6.70 -6.52 -7.28
C LYS A 79 8.23 -6.59 -7.18
N ALA A 80 8.84 -7.64 -7.75
CA ALA A 80 10.28 -7.87 -7.70
C ALA A 80 11.10 -6.71 -8.32
N GLU A 81 10.55 -6.02 -9.32
CA GLU A 81 11.16 -4.88 -9.99
C GLU A 81 11.46 -3.73 -9.03
N VAL A 82 10.60 -3.52 -8.02
CA VAL A 82 10.79 -2.48 -6.99
C VAL A 82 12.08 -2.70 -6.19
N ALA A 83 12.53 -3.95 -6.04
CA ALA A 83 13.79 -4.26 -5.38
C ALA A 83 15.02 -3.63 -6.06
N HIS A 84 14.92 -3.34 -7.36
CA HIS A 84 16.01 -2.75 -8.16
C HIS A 84 15.98 -1.22 -8.20
N TRP A 85 14.97 -0.60 -7.64
CA TRP A 85 14.89 0.87 -7.61
C TRP A 85 15.98 1.44 -6.71
N PRO A 86 16.74 2.45 -7.19
CA PRO A 86 17.73 3.13 -6.38
C PRO A 86 17.11 3.68 -5.10
N VAL A 87 17.79 3.52 -3.96
CA VAL A 87 17.33 3.97 -2.64
C VAL A 87 16.04 3.29 -2.18
N ALA A 88 14.94 3.39 -2.92
CA ALA A 88 13.64 2.83 -2.53
C ALA A 88 13.69 1.30 -2.38
N GLY A 89 14.32 0.58 -3.31
CA GLY A 89 14.50 -0.86 -3.22
C GLY A 89 15.39 -1.28 -2.03
N TYR A 90 16.42 -0.50 -1.71
CA TYR A 90 17.23 -0.73 -0.53
C TYR A 90 16.42 -0.54 0.76
N LEU A 91 15.68 0.55 0.87
CA LEU A 91 14.84 0.85 2.04
C LEU A 91 13.71 -0.16 2.21
N ALA A 92 13.06 -0.54 1.11
CA ALA A 92 12.02 -1.56 1.12
C ALA A 92 12.56 -2.92 1.62
N ARG A 93 13.74 -3.34 1.14
CA ARG A 93 14.41 -4.56 1.67
C ARG A 93 14.68 -4.47 3.17
N LYS A 94 15.19 -3.32 3.63
CA LYS A 94 15.47 -3.10 5.06
C LYS A 94 14.20 -3.04 5.91
N ALA A 95 13.10 -2.54 5.36
CA ALA A 95 11.78 -2.57 6.00
C ALA A 95 11.17 -3.98 6.06
N GLY A 96 11.77 -4.96 5.36
CA GLY A 96 11.27 -6.34 5.34
C GLY A 96 10.21 -6.58 4.28
N THR A 97 10.14 -5.74 3.24
CA THR A 97 9.24 -5.94 2.09
C THR A 97 9.51 -7.27 1.41
N VAL A 98 8.45 -8.03 1.16
CA VAL A 98 8.48 -9.28 0.41
C VAL A 98 8.30 -8.97 -1.07
N PHE A 99 9.32 -9.26 -1.88
CA PHE A 99 9.27 -9.00 -3.32
C PHE A 99 8.80 -10.24 -4.07
N VAL A 100 7.68 -10.14 -4.79
CA VAL A 100 7.09 -11.26 -5.55
C VAL A 100 7.35 -11.05 -7.04
N SER A 101 7.90 -12.09 -7.72
CA SER A 101 8.06 -12.12 -9.18
C SER A 101 6.90 -12.86 -9.83
N ARG A 102 6.57 -12.51 -11.08
CA ARG A 102 5.54 -13.19 -11.88
C ARG A 102 5.97 -14.59 -12.35
N GLU A 103 7.26 -14.90 -12.35
CA GLU A 103 7.79 -16.17 -12.82
C GLU A 103 7.40 -17.34 -11.91
N ARG A 104 6.91 -18.42 -12.52
CA ARG A 104 6.49 -19.67 -11.85
C ARG A 104 7.65 -20.48 -11.23
N SER A 105 8.85 -19.94 -11.15
CA SER A 105 10.01 -20.61 -10.58
C SER A 105 9.95 -20.65 -9.06
N GLY A 106 10.56 -21.66 -8.44
CA GLY A 106 10.48 -21.99 -7.00
C GLY A 106 10.69 -20.85 -5.99
N GLY A 107 11.11 -19.66 -6.42
CA GLY A 107 11.22 -18.46 -5.61
C GLY A 107 9.87 -17.90 -5.09
N THR A 108 8.77 -18.14 -5.79
CA THR A 108 7.43 -17.68 -5.36
C THR A 108 6.97 -18.38 -4.09
N ARG A 109 7.25 -19.70 -3.95
CA ARG A 109 6.86 -20.49 -2.78
C ARG A 109 7.58 -20.04 -1.50
N ALA A 110 8.88 -19.71 -1.59
CA ALA A 110 9.65 -19.18 -0.47
C ALA A 110 9.14 -17.80 -0.02
N LYS A 111 8.72 -16.96 -0.96
CA LYS A 111 8.20 -15.61 -0.69
C LYS A 111 6.81 -15.62 -0.07
N VAL A 112 5.94 -16.53 -0.53
CA VAL A 112 4.64 -16.80 0.11
C VAL A 112 4.88 -17.27 1.55
N ALA A 113 5.82 -18.19 1.78
CA ALA A 113 6.19 -18.63 3.11
C ALA A 113 6.74 -17.51 4.00
N GLN A 114 7.49 -16.57 3.45
CA GLN A 114 8.00 -15.39 4.19
C GLN A 114 6.87 -14.44 4.62
N THR A 115 5.86 -14.24 3.76
CA THR A 115 4.68 -13.45 4.10
C THR A 115 3.82 -14.14 5.16
N ALA A 116 3.65 -15.45 5.01
CA ALA A 116 2.96 -16.30 5.98
C ALA A 116 3.66 -16.27 7.35
N GLN A 117 4.98 -16.37 7.38
CA GLN A 117 5.75 -16.28 8.61
C GLN A 117 5.55 -14.93 9.31
N ALA A 118 5.49 -13.82 8.56
CA ALA A 118 5.24 -12.51 9.15
C ALA A 118 3.89 -12.45 9.88
N LEU A 119 2.84 -13.03 9.29
CA LEU A 119 1.52 -13.12 9.94
C LEU A 119 1.57 -14.02 11.19
N CYS A 120 2.28 -15.15 11.12
CA CYS A 120 2.48 -16.04 12.28
C CYS A 120 3.25 -15.36 13.42
N ASP A 121 4.19 -14.48 13.08
CA ASP A 121 4.97 -13.69 14.04
C ASP A 121 4.17 -12.51 14.63
N GLY A 122 2.89 -12.36 14.27
CA GLY A 122 2.02 -11.29 14.72
C GLY A 122 2.30 -9.94 14.06
N GLU A 123 3.07 -9.90 12.96
CA GLU A 123 3.30 -8.68 12.20
C GLU A 123 2.09 -8.35 11.31
N VAL A 124 1.88 -7.06 11.07
CA VAL A 124 0.92 -6.61 10.07
C VAL A 124 1.53 -6.75 8.68
N VAL A 125 0.81 -7.38 7.78
CA VAL A 125 1.15 -7.47 6.36
C VAL A 125 0.28 -6.50 5.57
N ALA A 126 0.86 -5.74 4.64
CA ALA A 126 0.12 -4.82 3.78
C ALA A 126 0.28 -5.20 2.31
N ILE A 127 -0.83 -5.17 1.58
CA ILE A 127 -0.90 -5.48 0.15
C ILE A 127 -1.62 -4.38 -0.62
N PHE A 128 -1.23 -4.20 -1.87
CA PHE A 128 -1.97 -3.46 -2.88
C PHE A 128 -2.47 -4.46 -3.93
N PRO A 129 -3.68 -5.04 -3.73
CA PRO A 129 -4.11 -6.19 -4.52
C PRO A 129 -4.51 -5.85 -5.95
N GLU A 130 -4.63 -4.58 -6.31
CA GLU A 130 -4.76 -4.11 -7.69
C GLU A 130 -3.52 -4.48 -8.53
N GLY A 131 -2.35 -4.49 -7.90
CA GLY A 131 -1.08 -4.81 -8.56
C GLY A 131 -0.58 -3.72 -9.51
N THR A 132 -1.25 -2.60 -9.59
CA THR A 132 -0.88 -1.37 -10.30
C THR A 132 -1.42 -0.16 -9.54
N THR A 133 -1.04 1.04 -9.95
CA THR A 133 -1.55 2.31 -9.41
C THR A 133 -2.58 2.91 -10.36
N THR A 134 -3.51 3.70 -9.81
CA THR A 134 -4.53 4.48 -10.54
C THR A 134 -4.43 5.96 -10.18
N VAL A 135 -5.25 6.80 -10.80
CA VAL A 135 -5.41 8.20 -10.39
C VAL A 135 -6.27 8.36 -9.13
N GLY A 136 -6.89 7.28 -8.65
CA GLY A 136 -7.69 7.25 -7.44
C GLY A 136 -9.20 7.46 -7.67
N ASP A 137 -9.65 7.47 -8.92
CA ASP A 137 -11.06 7.61 -9.33
C ASP A 137 -11.84 6.29 -9.24
N VAL A 138 -11.13 5.17 -9.18
CA VAL A 138 -11.69 3.83 -9.16
C VAL A 138 -10.84 2.86 -8.35
N VAL A 139 -11.48 1.85 -7.75
CA VAL A 139 -10.80 0.68 -7.18
C VAL A 139 -10.84 -0.44 -8.21
N LEU A 140 -9.69 -0.79 -8.77
CA LEU A 140 -9.56 -1.85 -9.79
C LEU A 140 -9.89 -3.24 -9.23
N PRO A 141 -10.13 -4.24 -10.11
CA PRO A 141 -10.28 -5.63 -9.68
C PRO A 141 -9.07 -6.13 -8.90
N PHE A 142 -9.32 -6.86 -7.83
CA PHE A 142 -8.28 -7.38 -6.94
C PHE A 142 -7.76 -8.74 -7.40
N LYS A 143 -6.44 -8.93 -7.36
CA LYS A 143 -5.79 -10.23 -7.57
C LYS A 143 -6.04 -11.11 -6.35
N SER A 144 -6.99 -12.03 -6.47
CA SER A 144 -7.44 -12.89 -5.35
C SER A 144 -6.35 -13.77 -4.76
N SER A 145 -5.26 -14.02 -5.48
CA SER A 145 -4.13 -14.82 -5.00
C SER A 145 -3.47 -14.26 -3.74
N PHE A 146 -3.51 -12.94 -3.52
CA PHE A 146 -2.97 -12.33 -2.29
C PHE A 146 -3.75 -12.72 -1.04
N PHE A 147 -5.05 -12.99 -1.19
CA PHE A 147 -5.95 -13.30 -0.06
C PHE A 147 -5.85 -14.74 0.41
N GLN A 148 -5.21 -15.64 -0.36
CA GLN A 148 -5.02 -17.02 0.05
C GLN A 148 -4.24 -17.12 1.37
N ILE A 149 -3.22 -16.29 1.55
CA ILE A 149 -2.39 -16.29 2.77
C ILE A 149 -3.25 -15.90 3.99
N ALA A 150 -4.17 -14.95 3.84
CA ALA A 150 -5.07 -14.57 4.92
C ALA A 150 -5.99 -15.74 5.34
N LEU A 151 -6.53 -16.48 4.36
CA LEU A 151 -7.34 -17.67 4.61
C LEU A 151 -6.54 -18.79 5.30
N ASP A 152 -5.34 -19.10 4.78
CA ASP A 152 -4.48 -20.17 5.31
C ASP A 152 -4.05 -19.93 6.76
N HIS A 153 -3.96 -18.67 7.18
CA HIS A 153 -3.53 -18.26 8.52
C HIS A 153 -4.63 -17.62 9.37
N GLN A 154 -5.89 -17.68 8.92
CA GLN A 154 -7.04 -17.07 9.59
C GLN A 154 -6.79 -15.60 10.00
N ALA A 155 -6.01 -14.88 9.19
CA ALA A 155 -5.67 -13.49 9.41
C ALA A 155 -6.85 -12.61 9.00
N LYS A 156 -7.28 -11.72 9.89
CA LYS A 156 -8.28 -10.70 9.52
C LYS A 156 -7.76 -9.84 8.38
N VAL A 157 -8.65 -9.40 7.49
CA VAL A 157 -8.32 -8.48 6.41
C VAL A 157 -8.99 -7.15 6.67
N MET A 158 -8.19 -6.10 6.83
CA MET A 158 -8.68 -4.73 7.04
C MET A 158 -8.54 -3.93 5.76
N PRO A 159 -9.65 -3.49 5.16
CA PRO A 159 -9.60 -2.59 4.01
C PRO A 159 -9.10 -1.22 4.43
N VAL A 160 -8.21 -0.61 3.62
CA VAL A 160 -7.70 0.75 3.85
C VAL A 160 -7.84 1.54 2.56
N LEU A 161 -8.68 2.58 2.57
CA LEU A 161 -8.80 3.47 1.43
C LEU A 161 -7.76 4.57 1.52
N CYS A 162 -6.95 4.70 0.48
CA CYS A 162 -6.02 5.81 0.27
C CYS A 162 -6.68 6.82 -0.68
N CYS A 163 -6.71 8.10 -0.29
CA CYS A 163 -7.21 9.19 -1.13
C CYS A 163 -6.28 10.40 -1.03
N TYR A 164 -6.21 11.16 -2.12
CA TYR A 164 -5.50 12.45 -2.19
C TYR A 164 -6.49 13.54 -2.62
N PRO A 165 -7.28 14.09 -1.68
CA PRO A 165 -8.27 15.10 -2.01
C PRO A 165 -7.63 16.47 -2.23
N LEU A 166 -8.22 17.25 -3.14
CA LEU A 166 -8.05 18.69 -3.23
C LEU A 166 -8.96 19.39 -2.21
N ALA A 167 -8.71 20.68 -1.95
CA ALA A 167 -9.51 21.47 -1.02
C ALA A 167 -10.98 21.64 -1.46
N ASP A 168 -11.26 21.53 -2.75
CA ASP A 168 -12.60 21.58 -3.35
C ASP A 168 -13.33 20.22 -3.35
N GLY A 169 -12.70 19.17 -2.82
CA GLY A 169 -13.23 17.81 -2.80
C GLY A 169 -12.90 16.97 -4.04
N GLY A 170 -12.22 17.53 -5.04
CA GLY A 170 -11.73 16.79 -6.20
C GLY A 170 -10.53 15.89 -5.89
N LEU A 171 -10.12 15.08 -6.86
CA LEU A 171 -8.91 14.24 -6.76
C LEU A 171 -7.67 15.05 -7.16
N ASN A 172 -6.62 14.90 -6.38
CA ASN A 172 -5.31 15.45 -6.70
C ASN A 172 -4.50 14.46 -7.57
N GLU A 173 -4.77 14.45 -8.86
CA GLU A 173 -4.12 13.55 -9.82
C GLU A 173 -2.60 13.72 -9.87
N GLN A 174 -2.04 14.86 -9.44
CA GLN A 174 -0.60 15.09 -9.39
C GLN A 174 0.09 14.23 -8.33
N MET A 175 -0.66 13.68 -7.39
CA MET A 175 -0.14 12.71 -6.41
C MET A 175 -0.02 11.30 -6.99
N ALA A 176 -0.72 11.02 -8.09
CA ALA A 176 -0.73 9.69 -8.71
C ALA A 176 0.63 9.34 -9.33
N TYR A 177 0.99 8.08 -9.21
CA TYR A 177 2.17 7.50 -9.84
C TYR A 177 1.75 6.38 -10.79
N CYS A 178 1.22 6.72 -11.95
CA CYS A 178 0.64 5.79 -12.92
C CYS A 178 1.10 6.09 -14.35
N GLY A 179 0.85 5.15 -15.26
CA GLY A 179 1.26 5.26 -16.66
C GLY A 179 2.79 5.38 -16.81
N ASP A 180 3.21 6.23 -17.71
CA ASP A 180 4.64 6.47 -18.05
C ASP A 180 5.33 7.48 -17.13
N THR A 181 4.71 7.85 -16.02
CA THR A 181 5.27 8.82 -15.07
C THR A 181 6.53 8.26 -14.42
N SER A 182 7.67 8.89 -14.66
CA SER A 182 8.91 8.52 -13.97
C SER A 182 8.91 8.97 -12.50
N PHE A 183 9.69 8.29 -11.66
CA PHE A 183 9.81 8.64 -10.24
C PHE A 183 10.22 10.11 -10.02
N VAL A 184 11.14 10.63 -10.85
CA VAL A 184 11.61 12.01 -10.75
C VAL A 184 10.51 13.01 -11.12
N GLN A 185 9.69 12.70 -12.13
CA GLN A 185 8.53 13.53 -12.50
C GLN A 185 7.51 13.55 -11.37
N SER A 186 7.13 12.38 -10.83
CA SER A 186 6.21 12.27 -9.70
C SER A 186 6.72 13.05 -8.48
N LEU A 187 7.98 12.84 -8.09
CA LEU A 187 8.57 13.55 -6.96
C LEU A 187 8.53 15.08 -7.15
N ARG A 188 8.86 15.57 -8.37
CA ARG A 188 8.79 17.01 -8.68
C ARG A 188 7.37 17.54 -8.60
N ALA A 189 6.38 16.80 -9.15
CA ALA A 189 4.98 17.18 -9.10
C ALA A 189 4.48 17.29 -7.64
N ILE A 190 4.84 16.33 -6.79
CA ILE A 190 4.46 16.30 -5.39
C ILE A 190 5.08 17.46 -4.61
N VAL A 191 6.40 17.68 -4.69
CA VAL A 191 7.08 18.72 -3.91
C VAL A 191 6.85 20.14 -4.45
N ALA A 192 6.35 20.30 -5.68
CA ALA A 192 5.97 21.58 -6.24
C ALA A 192 4.64 22.12 -5.67
N GLN A 193 3.84 21.27 -5.03
CA GLN A 193 2.59 21.67 -4.41
C GLN A 193 2.86 22.33 -3.05
N PRO A 194 2.18 23.44 -2.72
CA PRO A 194 2.41 24.14 -1.45
C PRO A 194 2.05 23.26 -0.24
N GLN A 195 1.01 22.48 -0.36
CA GLN A 195 0.58 21.49 0.64
C GLN A 195 -0.37 20.47 -0.03
N SER A 196 -0.17 19.20 0.23
CA SER A 196 -1.07 18.13 -0.17
C SER A 196 -1.56 17.35 1.06
N VAL A 197 -2.64 16.60 0.89
CA VAL A 197 -3.20 15.75 1.94
C VAL A 197 -3.28 14.33 1.42
N VAL A 198 -2.88 13.37 2.24
CA VAL A 198 -3.24 11.96 2.08
C VAL A 198 -4.22 11.59 3.19
N VAL A 199 -5.34 11.02 2.80
CA VAL A 199 -6.35 10.50 3.74
C VAL A 199 -6.30 8.99 3.71
N LEU A 200 -6.20 8.38 4.89
CA LEU A 200 -6.33 6.94 5.08
C LEU A 200 -7.62 6.67 5.85
N ASP A 201 -8.55 5.96 5.22
CA ASP A 201 -9.76 5.48 5.87
C ASP A 201 -9.59 3.99 6.24
N PHE A 202 -9.46 3.68 7.52
CA PHE A 202 -9.42 2.33 8.03
C PHE A 202 -10.84 1.81 8.23
N LEU A 203 -11.25 0.83 7.43
CA LEU A 203 -12.57 0.22 7.51
C LEU A 203 -12.56 -0.97 8.49
N PRO A 204 -13.74 -1.42 8.96
CA PRO A 204 -13.83 -2.57 9.84
C PRO A 204 -13.15 -3.82 9.25
N PRO A 205 -12.38 -4.57 10.04
CA PRO A 205 -11.72 -5.77 9.55
C PRO A 205 -12.72 -6.90 9.28
N LEU A 206 -12.49 -7.62 8.19
CA LEU A 206 -13.24 -8.81 7.79
C LEU A 206 -12.54 -10.08 8.30
N ALA A 207 -13.32 -11.09 8.70
CA ALA A 207 -12.80 -12.43 8.93
C ALA A 207 -12.34 -13.06 7.59
N ALA A 208 -11.27 -13.83 7.61
CA ALA A 208 -10.84 -14.59 6.44
C ALA A 208 -11.65 -15.88 6.34
N GLU A 209 -12.78 -15.82 5.67
CA GLU A 209 -13.73 -16.91 5.48
C GLU A 209 -14.10 -17.08 4.02
N GLY A 210 -14.65 -18.25 3.66
CA GLY A 210 -15.05 -18.56 2.31
C GLY A 210 -13.87 -18.78 1.36
N SER A 211 -14.02 -18.37 0.12
CA SER A 211 -12.98 -18.46 -0.91
C SER A 211 -12.19 -17.15 -1.02
N ARG A 212 -10.94 -17.25 -1.49
CA ARG A 212 -10.11 -16.06 -1.77
C ARG A 212 -10.74 -15.09 -2.76
N ARG A 213 -11.62 -15.57 -3.66
CA ARG A 213 -12.30 -14.73 -4.63
C ARG A 213 -13.43 -13.93 -3.98
N GLU A 214 -14.20 -14.56 -3.11
CA GLU A 214 -15.25 -13.90 -2.35
C GLU A 214 -14.68 -12.86 -1.41
N LEU A 215 -13.64 -13.20 -0.64
CA LEU A 215 -12.97 -12.28 0.26
C LEU A 215 -12.38 -11.07 -0.50
N ALA A 216 -11.71 -11.29 -1.64
CA ALA A 216 -11.19 -10.21 -2.47
C ALA A 216 -12.29 -9.30 -3.03
N ALA A 217 -13.41 -9.88 -3.46
CA ALA A 217 -14.56 -9.14 -3.97
C ALA A 217 -15.20 -8.27 -2.87
N GLU A 218 -15.37 -8.84 -1.69
CA GLU A 218 -15.97 -8.14 -0.53
C GLU A 218 -15.10 -6.96 -0.08
N VAL A 219 -13.78 -7.17 0.09
CA VAL A 219 -12.82 -6.11 0.45
C VAL A 219 -12.85 -4.99 -0.60
N ARG A 220 -12.85 -5.35 -1.88
CA ARG A 220 -12.94 -4.39 -2.97
C ARG A 220 -14.24 -3.61 -2.96
N ALA A 221 -15.37 -4.29 -2.72
CA ALA A 221 -16.69 -3.65 -2.68
C ALA A 221 -16.78 -2.61 -1.57
N GLN A 222 -16.23 -2.89 -0.39
CA GLN A 222 -16.18 -1.94 0.72
C GLN A 222 -15.33 -0.72 0.38
N LEU A 223 -14.15 -0.91 -0.24
CA LEU A 223 -13.30 0.21 -0.66
C LEU A 223 -13.96 1.04 -1.76
N ALA A 224 -14.62 0.41 -2.72
CA ALA A 224 -15.32 1.12 -3.79
C ALA A 224 -16.52 1.93 -3.26
N ALA A 225 -17.27 1.38 -2.31
CA ALA A 225 -18.35 2.10 -1.62
C ALA A 225 -17.81 3.30 -0.84
N LYS A 226 -16.73 3.11 -0.08
CA LYS A 226 -16.09 4.19 0.68
C LYS A 226 -15.50 5.29 -0.23
N LEU A 227 -14.90 4.91 -1.37
CA LEU A 227 -14.42 5.86 -2.36
C LEU A 227 -15.55 6.73 -2.91
N ALA A 228 -16.71 6.13 -3.22
CA ALA A 228 -17.88 6.86 -3.71
C ALA A 228 -18.44 7.87 -2.68
N GLU A 229 -18.28 7.60 -1.38
CA GLU A 229 -18.64 8.55 -0.32
C GLU A 229 -17.63 9.69 -0.18
N SER A 230 -16.34 9.38 -0.37
CA SER A 230 -15.23 10.30 -0.12
C SER A 230 -14.99 11.29 -1.25
N VAL A 231 -15.40 10.94 -2.47
CA VAL A 231 -15.28 11.77 -3.69
C VAL A 231 -16.66 11.91 -4.33
N PRO A 232 -17.57 12.69 -3.72
CA PRO A 232 -18.87 12.94 -4.30
C PRO A 232 -18.72 13.76 -5.57
N MET A 233 -19.17 13.22 -6.70
CA MET A 233 -19.35 13.90 -7.97
C MET A 233 -18.10 14.19 -8.84
N LEU A 234 -17.31 13.15 -9.16
CA LEU A 234 -16.62 13.22 -10.45
C LEU A 234 -17.45 12.48 -11.50
N PRO A 235 -17.76 13.11 -12.64
CA PRO A 235 -18.29 12.36 -13.77
C PRO A 235 -17.23 11.29 -14.10
N VAL A 236 -17.66 10.04 -14.18
CA VAL A 236 -16.78 8.90 -14.45
C VAL A 236 -16.07 9.16 -15.78
N ALA A 237 -14.82 9.62 -15.70
CA ALA A 237 -14.00 9.84 -16.86
C ALA A 237 -13.71 8.50 -17.53
N GLU A 238 -14.14 8.33 -18.78
CA GLU A 238 -13.95 7.10 -19.57
C GLU A 238 -12.47 6.76 -19.82
N SER A 239 -11.55 7.73 -19.66
CA SER A 239 -10.14 7.61 -20.00
C SER A 239 -9.34 6.66 -19.09
N GLY A 240 -9.62 6.61 -17.79
CA GLY A 240 -8.91 5.71 -16.85
C GLY A 240 -9.32 4.24 -17.01
N ARG A 241 -10.57 3.98 -17.44
CA ARG A 241 -11.07 2.63 -17.65
C ARG A 241 -10.41 1.90 -18.84
N ALA A 242 -10.08 2.62 -19.89
CA ALA A 242 -9.54 2.03 -21.12
C ALA A 242 -8.09 1.57 -20.94
N GLN A 243 -7.24 2.33 -20.26
CA GLN A 243 -5.84 1.95 -19.99
C GLN A 243 -5.73 0.80 -18.99
N ALA A 244 -6.48 0.85 -17.88
CA ALA A 244 -6.48 -0.20 -16.89
C ALA A 244 -7.07 -1.53 -17.39
N ALA A 245 -8.08 -1.48 -18.28
CA ALA A 245 -8.66 -2.66 -18.89
C ALA A 245 -7.70 -3.31 -19.92
N ALA A 246 -6.93 -2.53 -20.66
CA ALA A 246 -5.95 -3.02 -21.61
C ALA A 246 -4.77 -3.74 -20.92
N GLU A 247 -4.28 -3.23 -19.80
CA GLU A 247 -3.24 -3.88 -18.99
C GLU A 247 -3.78 -5.16 -18.31
N TRP A 248 -5.05 -5.19 -17.95
CA TRP A 248 -5.67 -6.33 -17.27
C TRP A 248 -5.94 -7.51 -18.23
N SER A 249 -6.33 -7.23 -19.48
CA SER A 249 -6.60 -8.26 -20.49
C SER A 249 -5.33 -8.95 -21.03
N ALA A 250 -4.17 -8.32 -20.90
CA ALA A 250 -2.88 -8.89 -21.28
C ALA A 250 -2.30 -9.88 -20.25
N ASP A 251 -2.88 -9.94 -19.04
CA ASP A 251 -2.39 -10.71 -17.89
C ASP A 251 -3.36 -11.83 -17.42
N GLY A 252 -4.39 -12.17 -18.24
CA GLY A 252 -5.41 -13.20 -17.96
C GLY A 252 -4.92 -14.65 -18.10
#